data_7b659c0eeb85d518e68cb6ed3a7e340a
#
_entry.id   7b659c0eeb85d518e68cb6ed3a7e340a
#
_cell.length_a   1.000
_cell.length_b   1.000
_cell.length_c   1.000
_cell.angle_alpha   90.00
_cell.angle_beta   90.00
_cell.angle_gamma   90.00
#
_symmetry.space_group_name_H-M   'P 1'
#
loop_
_entity.id
_entity.type
_entity.pdbx_description
1 polymer ?
#
loop_
_entity_poly.entity_id
_entity_poly.type
_entity_poly.pdbx_seq_one_letter_code
_entity_poly.pdbx_strand_id
1 'polypeptide(L)'
;MKILFCTDGSKISFNALKNIAYWIKQATIDTICVIDWNILPAEITIDEENFSFSCANVADTILDYAEEEIKNLGLQLGNRIKNCGSAIESILEQSEKEKYDLILMGSHGKKGIQKWLGSVSQEIINSSKISDYIAKKENNKKKVLFTTDGTECSLSVIGEIIS
;
A
#
# COMPACT_ATOMS: atom_id res chain seq x y z
N MET A 1 -2.28 11.03 12.04
CA MET A 1 -1.42 10.31 11.09
C MET A 1 -2.18 10.14 9.78
N LYS A 2 -1.56 10.42 8.64
CA LYS A 2 -2.14 10.23 7.30
C LYS A 2 -1.39 9.12 6.58
N ILE A 3 -2.10 8.06 6.19
CA ILE A 3 -1.51 6.84 5.61
C ILE A 3 -1.97 6.67 4.18
N LEU A 4 -1.06 6.38 3.26
CA LEU A 4 -1.35 5.96 1.89
C LEU A 4 -1.38 4.42 1.83
N PHE A 5 -2.57 3.85 1.77
CA PHE A 5 -2.77 2.41 1.63
C PHE A 5 -2.79 2.02 0.15
N CYS A 6 -1.76 1.27 -0.26
CA CYS A 6 -1.60 0.77 -1.63
C CYS A 6 -2.11 -0.66 -1.72
N THR A 7 -3.12 -0.88 -2.56
CA THR A 7 -3.74 -2.20 -2.70
C THR A 7 -3.99 -2.59 -4.15
N ASP A 8 -3.73 -3.84 -4.48
CA ASP A 8 -4.10 -4.53 -5.72
C ASP A 8 -5.27 -5.49 -5.51
N GLY A 9 -5.93 -5.42 -4.35
CA GLY A 9 -6.97 -6.35 -3.92
C GLY A 9 -6.43 -7.71 -3.48
N SER A 10 -5.13 -7.87 -3.24
CA SER A 10 -4.55 -9.11 -2.72
C SER A 10 -4.79 -9.24 -1.22
N LYS A 11 -4.86 -10.51 -0.73
CA LYS A 11 -4.94 -10.79 0.70
C LYS A 11 -3.78 -10.18 1.48
N ILE A 12 -2.59 -10.09 0.87
CA ILE A 12 -1.39 -9.56 1.53
C ILE A 12 -1.49 -8.05 1.74
N SER A 13 -2.03 -7.29 0.78
CA SER A 13 -2.27 -5.86 0.99
C SER A 13 -3.26 -5.63 2.14
N PHE A 14 -4.35 -6.40 2.23
CA PHE A 14 -5.30 -6.30 3.35
C PHE A 14 -4.72 -6.77 4.69
N ASN A 15 -3.78 -7.69 4.69
CA ASN A 15 -3.05 -8.03 5.91
C ASN A 15 -2.23 -6.85 6.43
N ALA A 16 -1.69 -6.01 5.54
CA ALA A 16 -1.00 -4.78 5.95
C ALA A 16 -1.96 -3.84 6.69
N LEU A 17 -3.16 -3.63 6.14
CA LEU A 17 -4.19 -2.81 6.76
C LEU A 17 -4.62 -3.36 8.14
N LYS A 18 -4.85 -4.66 8.25
CA LYS A 18 -5.21 -5.31 9.53
C LYS A 18 -4.10 -5.21 10.57
N ASN A 19 -2.86 -5.39 10.14
CA ASN A 19 -1.71 -5.28 11.03
C ASN A 19 -1.56 -3.88 11.58
N ILE A 20 -1.66 -2.84 10.71
CA ILE A 20 -1.48 -1.46 11.15
C ILE A 20 -2.63 -0.99 12.05
N ALA A 21 -3.86 -1.40 11.78
CA ALA A 21 -5.03 -1.08 12.60
C ALA A 21 -4.91 -1.58 14.05
N TYR A 22 -4.06 -2.57 14.28
CA TYR A 22 -3.77 -3.08 15.61
C TYR A 22 -2.92 -2.10 16.43
N TRP A 23 -2.00 -1.40 15.78
CA TRP A 23 -1.06 -0.49 16.41
C TRP A 23 -1.54 0.96 16.40
N ILE A 24 -2.15 1.40 15.32
CA ILE A 24 -2.53 2.79 15.08
C ILE A 24 -4.06 2.90 15.13
N LYS A 25 -4.57 3.63 16.13
CA LYS A 25 -6.02 3.82 16.33
C LYS A 25 -6.55 5.11 15.72
N GLN A 26 -5.70 6.10 15.53
CA GLN A 26 -6.08 7.41 14.98
C GLN A 26 -5.27 7.70 13.71
N ALA A 27 -5.76 7.16 12.60
CA ALA A 27 -5.18 7.42 11.29
C ALA A 27 -6.28 7.65 10.26
N THR A 28 -6.02 8.58 9.33
CA THR A 28 -6.80 8.76 8.11
C THR A 28 -6.13 7.96 7.00
N ILE A 29 -6.88 7.07 6.37
CA ILE A 29 -6.38 6.14 5.36
C ILE A 29 -6.87 6.61 3.99
N ASP A 30 -5.96 7.17 3.20
CA ASP A 30 -6.19 7.35 1.75
C ASP A 30 -5.82 6.04 1.05
N THR A 31 -6.66 5.59 0.13
CA THR A 31 -6.47 4.31 -0.56
C THR A 31 -6.14 4.54 -2.02
N ILE A 32 -5.06 3.92 -2.51
CA ILE A 32 -4.69 3.95 -3.93
C ILE A 32 -4.71 2.54 -4.52
N CYS A 33 -5.40 2.40 -5.65
CA CYS A 33 -5.36 1.22 -6.50
C CYS A 33 -4.85 1.62 -7.89
N VAL A 34 -3.77 0.99 -8.33
CA VAL A 34 -3.18 1.21 -9.66
C VAL A 34 -3.31 -0.06 -10.48
N ILE A 35 -3.93 0.05 -11.64
CA ILE A 35 -4.00 -1.05 -12.62
C ILE A 35 -2.82 -0.91 -13.57
N ASP A 36 -1.85 -1.81 -13.44
CA ASP A 36 -0.62 -1.78 -14.23
C ASP A 36 -0.82 -2.45 -15.58
N TRP A 37 -0.60 -1.68 -16.64
CA TRP A 37 -0.71 -2.13 -18.04
C TRP A 37 0.35 -3.18 -18.40
N ASN A 38 1.52 -3.11 -17.78
CA ASN A 38 2.63 -4.02 -18.07
C ASN A 38 2.35 -5.47 -17.64
N ILE A 39 1.28 -5.69 -16.87
CA ILE A 39 0.88 -7.01 -16.38
C ILE A 39 -0.05 -7.73 -17.37
N LEU A 40 -0.57 -7.01 -18.38
CA LEU A 40 -1.47 -7.60 -19.37
C LEU A 40 -0.66 -8.37 -20.42
N PRO A 41 -1.14 -9.56 -20.86
CA PRO A 41 -0.52 -10.27 -21.97
C PRO A 41 -0.49 -9.40 -23.23
N ALA A 42 0.65 -9.36 -23.92
CA ALA A 42 0.83 -8.57 -25.16
C ALA A 42 -0.11 -8.96 -26.30
N GLU A 43 -0.79 -10.09 -26.18
CA GLU A 43 -1.73 -10.66 -27.16
C GLU A 43 -3.15 -10.08 -27.04
N ILE A 44 -3.42 -9.30 -26.00
CA ILE A 44 -4.72 -8.65 -25.82
C ILE A 44 -4.64 -7.30 -26.54
N THR A 45 -5.10 -7.24 -27.79
CA THR A 45 -5.42 -5.99 -28.49
C THR A 45 -6.65 -5.39 -27.80
N ILE A 46 -6.43 -4.47 -26.89
CA ILE A 46 -7.51 -3.79 -26.18
C ILE A 46 -7.75 -2.46 -26.87
N ASP A 47 -9.01 -2.23 -27.25
CA ASP A 47 -9.51 -0.91 -27.59
C ASP A 47 -9.33 -0.02 -26.35
N GLU A 48 -8.58 1.10 -26.51
CA GLU A 48 -8.18 1.97 -25.39
C GLU A 48 -9.37 2.46 -24.55
N GLU A 49 -10.52 2.72 -25.17
CA GLU A 49 -11.72 3.18 -24.47
C GLU A 49 -12.34 2.05 -23.61
N ASN A 50 -12.47 0.85 -24.16
CA ASN A 50 -13.01 -0.30 -23.44
C ASN A 50 -12.07 -0.79 -22.34
N PHE A 51 -10.78 -0.64 -22.53
CA PHE A 51 -9.78 -0.99 -21.54
C PHE A 51 -9.79 -0.03 -20.35
N SER A 52 -9.80 1.26 -20.62
CA SER A 52 -9.89 2.30 -19.58
C SER A 52 -11.12 2.11 -18.71
N PHE A 53 -12.27 1.80 -19.32
CA PHE A 53 -13.52 1.50 -18.61
C PHE A 53 -13.41 0.22 -17.76
N SER A 54 -12.83 -0.84 -18.29
CA SER A 54 -12.65 -2.10 -17.57
C SER A 54 -11.68 -1.97 -16.39
N CYS A 55 -10.58 -1.25 -16.57
CA CYS A 55 -9.63 -0.95 -15.51
C CYS A 55 -10.28 -0.13 -14.40
N ALA A 56 -11.05 0.88 -14.75
CA ALA A 56 -11.76 1.70 -13.78
C ALA A 56 -12.71 0.87 -12.92
N ASN A 57 -13.47 -0.04 -13.52
CA ASN A 57 -14.41 -0.91 -12.80
C ASN A 57 -13.71 -1.89 -11.86
N VAL A 58 -12.58 -2.47 -12.27
CA VAL A 58 -11.78 -3.37 -11.42
C VAL A 58 -11.20 -2.61 -10.23
N ALA A 59 -10.64 -1.41 -10.48
CA ALA A 59 -10.12 -0.57 -9.42
C ALA A 59 -11.23 -0.16 -8.45
N ASP A 60 -12.41 0.22 -8.95
CA ASP A 60 -13.55 0.57 -8.12
C ASP A 60 -13.97 -0.57 -7.21
N THR A 61 -14.08 -1.80 -7.73
CA THR A 61 -14.41 -2.98 -6.91
C THR A 61 -13.38 -3.22 -5.79
N ILE A 62 -12.08 -3.06 -6.09
CA ILE A 62 -11.01 -3.21 -5.09
C ILE A 62 -11.10 -2.11 -4.02
N LEU A 63 -11.35 -0.88 -4.44
CA LEU A 63 -11.45 0.25 -3.55
C LEU A 63 -12.70 0.21 -2.68
N ASP A 64 -13.85 -0.24 -3.21
CA ASP A 64 -15.07 -0.47 -2.42
C ASP A 64 -14.82 -1.45 -1.28
N TYR A 65 -14.15 -2.56 -1.58
CA TYR A 65 -13.77 -3.55 -0.55
C TYR A 65 -12.78 -2.97 0.46
N ALA A 66 -11.81 -2.16 0.00
CA ALA A 66 -10.85 -1.50 0.89
C ALA A 66 -11.54 -0.52 1.85
N GLU A 67 -12.49 0.27 1.37
CA GLU A 67 -13.26 1.19 2.19
C GLU A 67 -14.09 0.45 3.26
N GLU A 68 -14.71 -0.67 2.90
CA GLU A 68 -15.44 -1.49 3.85
C GLU A 68 -14.52 -2.04 4.95
N GLU A 69 -13.35 -2.56 4.58
CA GLU A 69 -12.36 -3.07 5.54
C GLU A 69 -11.83 -1.97 6.47
N ILE A 70 -11.54 -0.76 5.94
CA ILE A 70 -11.10 0.40 6.73
C ILE A 70 -12.16 0.76 7.80
N LYS A 71 -13.43 0.83 7.38
CA LYS A 71 -14.56 1.11 8.29
C LYS A 71 -14.72 0.02 9.35
N ASN A 72 -14.64 -1.26 8.95
CA ASN A 72 -14.75 -2.42 9.86
C ASN A 72 -13.64 -2.46 10.91
N LEU A 73 -12.46 -1.93 10.56
CA LEU A 73 -11.32 -1.81 11.48
C LEU A 73 -11.39 -0.58 12.39
N GLY A 74 -12.41 0.27 12.22
CA GLY A 74 -12.59 1.49 13.02
C GLY A 74 -11.61 2.60 12.68
N LEU A 75 -10.99 2.56 11.49
CA LEU A 75 -10.09 3.58 10.99
C LEU A 75 -10.87 4.65 10.23
N GLN A 76 -10.30 5.86 10.15
CA GLN A 76 -10.91 6.97 9.41
C GLN A 76 -10.65 6.82 7.91
N LEU A 77 -11.72 6.80 7.12
CA LEU A 77 -11.63 6.80 5.67
C LEU A 77 -11.21 8.19 5.16
N GLY A 78 -10.22 8.21 4.29
CA GLY A 78 -9.74 9.39 3.56
C GLY A 78 -10.14 9.36 2.08
N ASN A 79 -9.23 9.78 1.22
CA ASN A 79 -9.45 9.87 -0.22
C ASN A 79 -9.33 8.51 -0.91
N ARG A 80 -10.08 8.36 -1.99
CA ARG A 80 -10.05 7.23 -2.91
C ARG A 80 -9.32 7.63 -4.18
N ILE A 81 -8.25 6.92 -4.53
CA ILE A 81 -7.38 7.22 -5.64
C ILE A 81 -7.31 6.02 -6.57
N LYS A 82 -7.60 6.22 -7.84
CA LYS A 82 -7.46 5.19 -8.87
C LYS A 82 -6.64 5.71 -10.02
N ASN A 83 -5.64 4.94 -10.42
CA ASN A 83 -4.77 5.25 -11.55
C ASN A 83 -4.61 4.02 -12.45
N CYS A 84 -4.29 4.26 -13.71
CA CYS A 84 -3.86 3.25 -14.67
C CYS A 84 -2.44 3.60 -15.12
N GLY A 85 -1.55 2.61 -15.20
CA GLY A 85 -0.15 2.80 -15.60
C GLY A 85 0.83 2.18 -14.63
N SER A 86 2.00 2.77 -14.51
CA SER A 86 3.04 2.31 -13.58
C SER A 86 2.62 2.46 -12.13
N ALA A 87 2.53 1.34 -11.40
CA ALA A 87 2.19 1.35 -9.99
C ALA A 87 3.27 2.09 -9.16
N ILE A 88 4.54 1.92 -9.51
CA ILE A 88 5.67 2.54 -8.81
C ILE A 88 5.58 4.07 -8.93
N GLU A 89 5.49 4.58 -10.16
CA GLU A 89 5.41 6.02 -10.42
C GLU A 89 4.18 6.64 -9.75
N SER A 90 3.02 6.02 -9.92
CA SER A 90 1.77 6.53 -9.34
C SER A 90 1.81 6.61 -7.80
N ILE A 91 2.39 5.61 -7.12
CA ILE A 91 2.51 5.60 -5.67
C ILE A 91 3.51 6.66 -5.19
N LEU A 92 4.69 6.74 -5.82
CA LEU A 92 5.72 7.72 -5.46
C LEU A 92 5.23 9.16 -5.70
N GLU A 93 4.65 9.43 -6.86
CA GLU A 93 4.07 10.74 -7.17
C GLU A 93 2.97 11.14 -6.17
N GLN A 94 2.07 10.22 -5.85
CA GLN A 94 1.02 10.48 -4.87
C GLN A 94 1.60 10.74 -3.48
N SER A 95 2.62 9.99 -3.07
CA SER A 95 3.27 10.15 -1.77
C SER A 95 3.97 11.50 -1.62
N GLU A 96 4.50 12.05 -2.72
CA GLU A 96 5.14 13.37 -2.74
C GLU A 96 4.15 14.54 -2.85
N LYS A 97 3.03 14.33 -3.58
CA LYS A 97 2.01 15.35 -3.81
C LYS A 97 1.25 15.71 -2.54
N GLU A 98 1.01 14.73 -1.69
CA GLU A 98 0.29 14.87 -0.45
C GLU A 98 1.23 14.55 0.72
N LYS A 99 0.99 15.18 1.88
CA LYS A 99 1.78 14.94 3.09
C LYS A 99 1.31 13.67 3.79
N TYR A 100 1.82 12.52 3.38
CA TYR A 100 1.63 11.26 4.09
C TYR A 100 2.75 11.01 5.10
N ASP A 101 2.39 10.37 6.19
CA ASP A 101 3.33 9.93 7.21
C ASP A 101 3.86 8.52 6.93
N LEU A 102 3.06 7.70 6.21
CA LEU A 102 3.35 6.29 5.99
C LEU A 102 2.78 5.79 4.66
N ILE A 103 3.56 5.01 3.91
CA ILE A 103 3.07 4.13 2.85
C ILE A 103 2.81 2.74 3.44
N LEU A 104 1.62 2.20 3.21
CA LEU A 104 1.17 0.91 3.70
C LEU A 104 0.89 -0.02 2.54
N MET A 105 1.56 -1.18 2.47
CA MET A 105 1.36 -2.12 1.37
C MET A 105 1.70 -3.57 1.71
N GLY A 106 1.26 -4.49 0.86
CA GLY A 106 1.68 -5.88 0.91
C GLY A 106 3.08 -6.08 0.33
N SER A 107 3.80 -7.10 0.77
CA SER A 107 5.14 -7.42 0.26
C SER A 107 5.15 -7.93 -1.19
N HIS A 108 4.01 -8.39 -1.71
CA HIS A 108 3.82 -8.86 -3.07
C HIS A 108 2.35 -8.79 -3.43
N GLY A 109 2.06 -8.71 -4.73
CA GLY A 109 0.69 -8.69 -5.24
C GLY A 109 0.14 -10.09 -5.55
N LYS A 110 -1.01 -10.16 -6.24
CA LYS A 110 -1.73 -11.40 -6.60
C LYS A 110 -0.88 -12.42 -7.35
N LYS A 111 0.11 -11.99 -8.13
CA LYS A 111 0.98 -12.86 -8.94
C LYS A 111 2.34 -13.12 -8.28
N GLY A 112 2.61 -12.55 -7.11
CA GLY A 112 3.91 -12.63 -6.43
C GLY A 112 4.20 -13.98 -5.77
N ILE A 113 5.46 -14.39 -5.79
CA ILE A 113 5.94 -15.59 -5.09
C ILE A 113 6.11 -15.24 -3.60
N GLN A 114 5.48 -15.99 -2.71
CA GLN A 114 5.42 -15.72 -1.25
C GLN A 114 6.79 -15.58 -0.55
N LYS A 115 7.87 -16.02 -1.16
CA LYS A 115 9.22 -15.99 -0.55
C LYS A 115 9.99 -14.69 -0.81
N TRP A 116 9.60 -13.90 -1.80
CA TRP A 116 10.35 -12.73 -2.25
C TRP A 116 9.53 -11.46 -2.14
N LEU A 117 10.22 -10.34 -1.96
CA LEU A 117 9.61 -9.03 -2.06
C LEU A 117 9.22 -8.77 -3.53
N GLY A 118 8.02 -8.29 -3.77
CA GLY A 118 7.58 -7.92 -5.12
C GLY A 118 8.34 -6.72 -5.66
N SER A 119 8.44 -6.60 -6.98
CA SER A 119 9.17 -5.50 -7.63
C SER A 119 8.67 -4.11 -7.20
N VAL A 120 7.35 -3.92 -7.13
CA VAL A 120 6.76 -2.65 -6.66
C VAL A 120 7.18 -2.35 -5.22
N SER A 121 7.01 -3.31 -4.31
CA SER A 121 7.35 -3.09 -2.90
C SER A 121 8.84 -2.84 -2.69
N GLN A 122 9.70 -3.51 -3.46
CA GLN A 122 11.14 -3.31 -3.39
C GLN A 122 11.53 -1.92 -3.88
N GLU A 123 10.94 -1.46 -4.98
CA GLU A 123 11.24 -0.14 -5.53
C GLU A 123 10.71 0.98 -4.64
N ILE A 124 9.53 0.82 -4.05
CA ILE A 124 8.99 1.80 -3.10
C ILE A 124 9.95 1.95 -1.90
N ILE A 125 10.41 0.85 -1.29
CA ILE A 125 11.39 0.90 -0.18
C ILE A 125 12.66 1.64 -0.57
N ASN A 126 13.12 1.48 -1.82
CA ASN A 126 14.37 2.10 -2.28
C ASN A 126 14.21 3.59 -2.61
N SER A 127 13.02 4.01 -3.01
CA SER A 127 12.78 5.34 -3.62
C SER A 127 11.87 6.25 -2.80
N SER A 128 11.13 5.71 -1.84
CA SER A 128 10.26 6.49 -0.95
C SER A 128 11.05 7.45 -0.07
N LYS A 129 10.50 8.64 0.16
CA LYS A 129 11.05 9.66 1.06
C LYS A 129 10.38 9.68 2.44
N ILE A 130 9.39 8.82 2.64
CA ILE A 130 8.63 8.69 3.88
C ILE A 130 8.72 7.24 4.39
N SER A 131 8.24 7.00 5.60
CA SER A 131 8.23 5.66 6.19
C SER A 131 7.38 4.66 5.39
N ASP A 132 7.83 3.40 5.31
CA ASP A 132 7.11 2.33 4.62
C ASP A 132 6.81 1.18 5.60
N TYR A 133 5.57 0.70 5.57
CA TYR A 133 5.17 -0.54 6.24
C TYR A 133 4.81 -1.61 5.23
N ILE A 134 5.61 -2.68 5.19
CA ILE A 134 5.45 -3.78 4.25
C ILE A 134 5.04 -5.06 4.97
N ALA A 135 3.81 -5.53 4.75
CA ALA A 135 3.32 -6.75 5.36
C ALA A 135 3.62 -7.99 4.51
N LYS A 136 4.16 -9.04 5.12
CA LYS A 136 4.34 -10.37 4.48
C LYS A 136 3.17 -11.31 4.77
N LYS A 137 2.52 -11.14 5.91
CA LYS A 137 1.40 -11.97 6.36
C LYS A 137 0.62 -11.22 7.43
N GLU A 138 -0.57 -11.72 7.73
CA GLU A 138 -1.28 -11.28 8.92
C GLU A 138 -0.47 -11.60 10.18
N ASN A 139 -0.33 -10.62 11.05
CA ASN A 139 0.45 -10.74 12.27
C ASN A 139 -0.27 -10.06 13.44
N ASN A 140 -0.62 -10.86 14.44
CA ASN A 140 -1.24 -10.39 15.69
C ASN A 140 -0.25 -10.36 16.87
N LYS A 141 1.04 -10.56 16.62
CA LYS A 141 2.08 -10.59 17.66
C LYS A 141 2.58 -9.20 17.99
N LYS A 142 2.65 -8.88 19.28
CA LYS A 142 3.16 -7.61 19.82
C LYS A 142 4.68 -7.64 20.04
N LYS A 143 5.45 -8.13 19.06
CA LYS A 143 6.91 -8.18 19.17
C LYS A 143 7.53 -7.40 18.02
N VAL A 144 8.30 -6.39 18.37
CA VAL A 144 9.08 -5.57 17.43
C VAL A 144 10.56 -5.91 17.61
N LEU A 145 11.23 -6.19 16.50
CA LEU A 145 12.69 -6.23 16.44
C LEU A 145 13.15 -4.86 15.91
N PHE A 146 13.77 -4.09 16.78
CA PHE A 146 14.40 -2.83 16.39
C PHE A 146 15.85 -3.10 15.99
N THR A 147 16.24 -2.61 14.81
CA THR A 147 17.60 -2.66 14.34
C THR A 147 18.13 -1.23 14.23
N THR A 148 19.37 -0.99 14.67
CA THR A 148 19.99 0.32 14.62
C THR A 148 21.46 0.20 14.27
N ASP A 149 21.96 1.18 13.53
CA ASP A 149 23.38 1.42 13.29
C ASP A 149 23.95 2.51 14.22
N GLY A 150 23.14 3.01 15.16
CA GLY A 150 23.50 4.05 16.11
C GLY A 150 23.38 5.48 15.56
N THR A 151 22.89 5.67 14.35
CA THR A 151 22.65 7.01 13.79
C THR A 151 21.42 7.66 14.42
N GLU A 152 21.36 9.00 14.43
CA GLU A 152 20.19 9.74 14.92
C GLU A 152 18.91 9.35 14.14
N CYS A 153 19.04 9.12 12.84
CA CYS A 153 17.94 8.70 12.00
C CYS A 153 17.37 7.33 12.43
N SER A 154 18.22 6.34 12.71
CA SER A 154 17.78 5.03 13.18
C SER A 154 17.20 5.07 14.59
N LEU A 155 17.70 5.94 15.46
CA LEU A 155 17.24 6.08 16.84
C LEU A 155 15.90 6.84 16.95
N SER A 156 15.60 7.76 16.04
CA SER A 156 14.32 8.51 16.03
C SER A 156 13.11 7.59 15.87
N VAL A 157 13.26 6.44 15.18
CA VAL A 157 12.19 5.44 14.99
C VAL A 157 11.67 4.87 16.32
N ILE A 158 12.50 4.84 17.36
CA ILE A 158 12.07 4.37 18.69
C ILE A 158 10.94 5.25 19.23
N GLY A 159 11.03 6.56 19.06
CA GLY A 159 10.00 7.50 19.50
C GLY A 159 8.65 7.26 18.80
N GLU A 160 8.68 6.89 17.52
CA GLU A 160 7.47 6.58 16.74
C GLU A 160 6.81 5.26 17.13
N ILE A 161 7.60 4.29 17.60
CA ILE A 161 7.09 2.96 18.02
C ILE A 161 6.45 3.02 19.42
N ILE A 162 6.90 3.93 20.28
CA ILE A 162 6.51 3.98 21.70
C ILE A 162 5.35 4.97 21.93
N SER A 163 5.14 5.91 21.02
CA SER A 163 4.05 6.91 21.08
C SER A 163 2.71 6.29 20.69
#